data_22ad7f3901d035f62a8c72e5d050fcce
#
_entry.id   22ad7f3901d035f62a8c72e5d050fcce
#
_cell.length_a   1.000
_cell.length_b   1.000
_cell.length_c   1.000
_cell.angle_alpha   90.00
_cell.angle_beta   90.00
_cell.angle_gamma   90.00
#
_symmetry.space_group_name_H-M   'P 1'
#
loop_
_entity.id
_entity.type
_entity.pdbx_description
1 polymer ?
#
loop_
_entity_poly.entity_id
_entity_poly.type
_entity_poly.pdbx_seq_one_letter_code
_entity_poly.pdbx_strand_id
1 'polypeptide(L)'
;MFLIRRPSITVARRFLSSQQNLPFSYNEVEASRVGIAPRGYVVDRYRVRLGEGPQTYALAVEALRGWRQFDIGWVRLCWPDTPLEVGATVGVLARHYRFWSLNSARIVYVIEESGEVERFGFGYGTLPGHGERGEERFLVEWNRENDLVHYDVFAFSRPNHPLAWPGYPLVRALQRRFARDSKTAMVRAVARSI
;
A
#
# COMPACT_ATOMS: atom_id res chain seq x y z
N MET A 1 9.88 2.04 -12.50
CA MET A 1 10.99 2.79 -13.17
C MET A 1 12.08 3.10 -12.14
N PHE A 2 13.36 2.83 -12.45
CA PHE A 2 14.50 3.14 -11.59
C PHE A 2 15.22 4.40 -12.08
N LEU A 3 15.68 5.26 -11.16
CA LEU A 3 16.24 6.58 -11.43
C LEU A 3 17.43 6.88 -10.51
N ILE A 4 18.50 7.47 -11.03
CA ILE A 4 19.67 7.87 -10.24
C ILE A 4 19.36 9.12 -9.39
N ARG A 5 18.46 9.98 -9.86
CA ARG A 5 18.02 11.21 -9.17
C ARG A 5 16.50 11.19 -8.94
N ARG A 6 16.06 11.99 -7.98
CA ARG A 6 14.63 12.18 -7.75
C ARG A 6 13.97 12.72 -9.02
N PRO A 7 12.88 12.08 -9.53
CA PRO A 7 12.19 12.60 -10.71
C PRO A 7 11.54 13.95 -10.43
N SER A 8 11.48 14.79 -11.45
CA SER A 8 10.64 15.99 -11.42
C SER A 8 9.16 15.60 -11.46
N ILE A 9 8.29 16.52 -11.04
CA ILE A 9 6.83 16.37 -11.13
C ILE A 9 6.39 16.03 -12.55
N THR A 10 6.99 16.68 -13.55
CA THR A 10 6.69 16.44 -14.97
C THR A 10 7.02 15.01 -15.40
N VAL A 11 8.17 14.49 -14.98
CA VAL A 11 8.58 13.10 -15.27
C VAL A 11 7.64 12.11 -14.60
N ALA A 12 7.30 12.33 -13.32
CA ALA A 12 6.37 11.48 -12.59
C ALA A 12 4.98 11.48 -13.24
N ARG A 13 4.46 12.66 -13.61
CA ARG A 13 3.16 12.79 -14.28
C ARG A 13 3.13 12.06 -15.62
N ARG A 14 4.13 12.29 -16.48
CA ARG A 14 4.23 11.58 -17.78
C ARG A 14 4.27 10.07 -17.60
N PHE A 15 5.05 9.58 -16.65
CA PHE A 15 5.12 8.15 -16.34
C PHE A 15 3.75 7.61 -15.91
N LEU A 16 3.08 8.23 -14.93
CA LEU A 16 1.79 7.75 -14.47
C LEU A 16 0.69 7.83 -15.53
N SER A 17 0.67 8.91 -16.34
CA SER A 17 -0.26 9.01 -17.47
C SER A 17 -0.05 7.90 -18.50
N SER A 18 1.18 7.44 -18.71
CA SER A 18 1.46 6.30 -19.60
C SER A 18 0.99 4.96 -19.02
N GLN A 19 0.75 4.88 -17.71
CA GLN A 19 0.34 3.65 -17.02
C GLN A 19 -1.17 3.57 -16.77
N GLN A 20 -1.86 4.71 -16.70
CA GLN A 20 -3.23 4.78 -16.20
C GLN A 20 -4.26 3.93 -16.97
N ASN A 21 -4.03 3.63 -18.25
CA ASN A 21 -4.93 2.84 -19.09
C ASN A 21 -4.39 1.42 -19.37
N LEU A 22 -3.23 1.06 -18.82
CA LEU A 22 -2.67 -0.27 -19.00
C LEU A 22 -3.39 -1.28 -18.09
N PRO A 23 -3.47 -2.56 -18.49
CA PRO A 23 -3.97 -3.62 -17.61
C PRO A 23 -3.05 -3.79 -16.40
N PHE A 24 -3.55 -4.44 -15.34
CA PHE A 24 -2.72 -4.86 -14.23
C PHE A 24 -1.59 -5.79 -14.70
N SER A 25 -0.47 -5.79 -13.98
CA SER A 25 0.69 -6.65 -14.30
C SER A 25 0.53 -8.10 -13.85
N TYR A 26 -0.62 -8.45 -13.25
CA TYR A 26 -0.99 -9.78 -12.74
C TYR A 26 -2.47 -10.05 -13.07
N ASN A 27 -2.91 -11.33 -12.97
CA ASN A 27 -4.25 -11.75 -13.38
C ASN A 27 -5.22 -11.92 -12.20
N GLU A 28 -4.69 -12.12 -11.00
CA GLU A 28 -5.43 -12.49 -9.79
C GLU A 28 -5.96 -11.25 -9.06
N VAL A 29 -6.65 -10.39 -9.82
CA VAL A 29 -7.21 -9.11 -9.34
C VAL A 29 -8.24 -9.38 -8.24
N GLU A 30 -8.23 -8.56 -7.17
CA GLU A 30 -9.02 -8.66 -5.95
C GLU A 30 -8.68 -9.82 -5.02
N ALA A 31 -7.69 -10.65 -5.31
CA ALA A 31 -7.35 -11.77 -4.43
C ALA A 31 -6.90 -11.34 -3.03
N SER A 32 -6.32 -10.14 -2.88
CA SER A 32 -5.96 -9.60 -1.56
C SER A 32 -7.18 -9.22 -0.71
N ARG A 33 -8.34 -8.98 -1.30
CA ARG A 33 -9.57 -8.58 -0.62
C ARG A 33 -9.98 -9.59 0.45
N VAL A 34 -9.90 -10.87 0.10
CA VAL A 34 -10.25 -11.98 1.00
C VAL A 34 -9.04 -12.53 1.78
N GLY A 35 -7.85 -11.92 1.61
CA GLY A 35 -6.64 -12.35 2.31
C GLY A 35 -6.09 -13.70 1.85
N ILE A 36 -6.40 -14.11 0.61
CA ILE A 36 -5.92 -15.37 0.01
C ILE A 36 -4.87 -15.01 -1.05
N ALA A 37 -3.69 -15.60 -0.91
CA ALA A 37 -2.64 -15.41 -1.88
C ALA A 37 -2.70 -16.48 -2.99
N PRO A 38 -2.57 -16.07 -4.26
CA PRO A 38 -2.47 -16.99 -5.36
C PRO A 38 -1.16 -17.81 -5.31
N ARG A 39 -1.15 -18.99 -5.96
CA ARG A 39 0.04 -19.82 -6.03
C ARG A 39 1.19 -19.09 -6.77
N GLY A 40 2.42 -19.26 -6.29
CA GLY A 40 3.61 -18.69 -6.91
C GLY A 40 3.90 -17.24 -6.55
N TYR A 41 3.18 -16.68 -5.57
CA TYR A 41 3.47 -15.39 -4.98
C TYR A 41 4.03 -15.54 -3.57
N VAL A 42 4.86 -14.61 -3.16
CA VAL A 42 5.27 -14.47 -1.76
C VAL A 42 4.25 -13.62 -1.04
N VAL A 43 3.91 -14.03 0.17
CA VAL A 43 2.89 -13.40 1.01
C VAL A 43 3.55 -12.62 2.12
N ASP A 44 3.09 -11.40 2.33
CA ASP A 44 3.38 -10.59 3.50
C ASP A 44 2.09 -10.27 4.23
N ARG A 45 2.07 -10.52 5.54
CA ARG A 45 0.94 -10.17 6.39
C ARG A 45 1.45 -9.56 7.68
N TYR A 46 0.94 -8.38 7.99
CA TYR A 46 1.32 -7.63 9.17
C TYR A 46 0.09 -7.03 9.81
N ARG A 47 0.03 -7.08 11.14
CA ARG A 47 -1.06 -6.52 11.94
C ARG A 47 -0.48 -5.77 13.13
N VAL A 48 -1.10 -4.65 13.50
CA VAL A 48 -0.76 -3.88 14.70
C VAL A 48 -2.03 -3.33 15.33
N ARG A 49 -2.08 -3.35 16.66
CA ARG A 49 -3.14 -2.68 17.43
C ARG A 49 -2.88 -1.18 17.40
N LEU A 50 -3.92 -0.40 17.09
CA LEU A 50 -3.91 1.06 17.10
C LEU A 50 -4.45 1.64 18.40
N GLY A 51 -5.34 0.94 19.08
CA GLY A 51 -5.99 1.33 20.32
C GLY A 51 -7.35 0.64 20.48
N GLU A 52 -8.29 1.35 21.10
CA GLU A 52 -9.64 0.87 21.40
C GLU A 52 -10.68 1.94 21.06
N GLY A 53 -11.91 1.49 20.80
CA GLY A 53 -13.10 2.30 20.68
C GLY A 53 -13.34 2.99 19.35
N PRO A 54 -14.56 3.53 19.17
CA PRO A 54 -15.00 4.14 17.92
C PRO A 54 -14.21 5.39 17.54
N GLN A 55 -13.70 6.15 18.51
CA GLN A 55 -12.89 7.33 18.23
C GLN A 55 -11.55 6.94 17.59
N THR A 56 -10.88 5.93 18.13
CA THR A 56 -9.65 5.38 17.55
C THR A 56 -9.88 4.87 16.13
N TYR A 57 -11.01 4.18 15.92
CA TYR A 57 -11.38 3.70 14.58
C TYR A 57 -11.57 4.87 13.60
N ALA A 58 -12.33 5.89 13.98
CA ALA A 58 -12.55 7.06 13.14
C ALA A 58 -11.23 7.76 12.76
N LEU A 59 -10.32 7.97 13.72
CA LEU A 59 -9.00 8.54 13.48
C LEU A 59 -8.14 7.66 12.58
N ALA A 60 -8.23 6.34 12.72
CA ALA A 60 -7.50 5.39 11.88
C ALA A 60 -8.02 5.38 10.43
N VAL A 61 -9.34 5.50 10.24
CA VAL A 61 -9.97 5.66 8.91
C VAL A 61 -9.50 6.95 8.25
N GLU A 62 -9.54 8.08 8.97
CA GLU A 62 -9.04 9.37 8.46
C GLU A 62 -7.54 9.32 8.12
N ALA A 63 -6.74 8.68 8.97
CA ALA A 63 -5.32 8.48 8.69
C ALA A 63 -5.10 7.66 7.41
N LEU A 64 -5.88 6.60 7.19
CA LEU A 64 -5.79 5.77 6.02
C LEU A 64 -6.27 6.51 4.75
N ARG A 65 -7.36 7.28 4.84
CA ARG A 65 -7.84 8.17 3.76
C ARG A 65 -6.80 9.22 3.38
N GLY A 66 -6.07 9.75 4.36
CA GLY A 66 -4.97 10.69 4.18
C GLY A 66 -3.62 10.04 3.82
N TRP A 67 -3.59 8.76 3.49
CA TRP A 67 -2.39 8.01 3.09
C TRP A 67 -1.25 8.05 4.13
N ARG A 68 -1.58 8.18 5.44
CA ARG A 68 -0.58 8.33 6.51
C ARG A 68 0.32 7.11 6.67
N GLN A 69 -0.09 5.93 6.22
CA GLN A 69 0.74 4.72 6.16
C GLN A 69 2.00 4.89 5.29
N PHE A 70 2.04 5.91 4.43
CA PHE A 70 3.19 6.28 3.61
C PHE A 70 4.05 7.41 4.22
N ASP A 71 3.71 7.93 5.40
CA ASP A 71 4.50 8.96 6.12
C ASP A 71 5.73 8.35 6.80
N ILE A 72 6.62 7.75 6.03
CA ILE A 72 7.76 6.94 6.50
C ILE A 72 9.13 7.48 6.04
N GLY A 73 9.17 8.68 5.48
CA GLY A 73 10.37 9.43 5.16
C GLY A 73 11.12 8.99 3.90
N TRP A 74 11.17 7.71 3.58
CA TRP A 74 11.86 7.20 2.39
C TRP A 74 10.92 6.74 1.27
N VAL A 75 9.62 6.65 1.55
CA VAL A 75 8.56 6.43 0.56
C VAL A 75 7.61 7.61 0.59
N ARG A 76 7.09 8.01 -0.55
CA ARG A 76 6.09 9.08 -0.67
C ARG A 76 5.15 8.78 -1.82
N LEU A 77 3.91 9.21 -1.69
CA LEU A 77 3.02 9.33 -2.83
C LEU A 77 3.41 10.53 -3.68
N CYS A 78 3.30 10.39 -4.99
CA CYS A 78 3.51 11.52 -5.91
C CYS A 78 2.44 12.59 -5.72
N TRP A 79 1.21 12.18 -5.43
CA TRP A 79 0.04 13.03 -5.12
C TRP A 79 -0.67 12.47 -3.89
N PRO A 80 -0.41 13.05 -2.71
CA PRO A 80 -1.02 12.60 -1.46
C PRO A 80 -2.54 12.85 -1.41
N ASP A 81 -3.06 13.71 -2.29
CA ASP A 81 -4.49 14.01 -2.41
C ASP A 81 -5.22 13.06 -3.37
N THR A 82 -4.57 11.99 -3.83
CA THR A 82 -5.22 10.98 -4.68
C THR A 82 -6.38 10.35 -3.91
N PRO A 83 -7.62 10.43 -4.42
CA PRO A 83 -8.78 9.86 -3.74
C PRO A 83 -8.69 8.33 -3.68
N LEU A 84 -9.24 7.74 -2.60
CA LEU A 84 -9.38 6.30 -2.46
C LEU A 84 -10.59 5.81 -3.25
N GLU A 85 -10.48 5.82 -4.57
CA GLU A 85 -11.55 5.43 -5.50
C GLU A 85 -11.04 4.35 -6.46
N VAL A 86 -11.89 3.38 -6.76
CA VAL A 86 -11.57 2.30 -7.72
C VAL A 86 -11.17 2.91 -9.06
N GLY A 87 -10.05 2.47 -9.59
CA GLY A 87 -9.49 2.98 -10.85
C GLY A 87 -8.50 4.14 -10.69
N ALA A 88 -8.42 4.79 -9.52
CA ALA A 88 -7.45 5.85 -9.29
C ALA A 88 -6.01 5.31 -9.38
N THR A 89 -5.18 6.00 -10.19
CA THR A 89 -3.77 5.61 -10.38
C THR A 89 -2.89 6.28 -9.35
N VAL A 90 -2.10 5.50 -8.65
CA VAL A 90 -1.23 5.91 -7.55
C VAL A 90 0.24 5.80 -7.98
N GLY A 91 1.01 6.84 -7.74
CA GLY A 91 2.46 6.85 -7.93
C GLY A 91 3.19 6.76 -6.60
N VAL A 92 3.92 5.68 -6.39
CA VAL A 92 4.73 5.48 -5.19
C VAL A 92 6.20 5.74 -5.52
N LEU A 93 6.75 6.80 -4.93
CA LEU A 93 8.14 7.18 -5.06
C LEU A 93 8.93 6.71 -3.83
N ALA A 94 9.86 5.79 -4.02
CA ALA A 94 10.73 5.30 -2.95
C ALA A 94 12.18 5.74 -3.16
N ARG A 95 12.81 6.22 -2.08
CA ARG A 95 14.23 6.55 -2.03
C ARG A 95 15.00 5.33 -1.51
N HIS A 96 15.85 4.80 -2.35
CA HIS A 96 16.85 3.81 -1.96
C HIS A 96 18.18 4.51 -1.65
N TYR A 97 19.12 3.79 -1.12
CA TYR A 97 20.39 4.39 -0.67
C TYR A 97 21.05 5.30 -1.72
N ARG A 98 21.12 4.87 -3.00
CA ARG A 98 21.79 5.60 -4.10
C ARG A 98 20.90 5.86 -5.31
N PHE A 99 19.64 5.47 -5.28
CA PHE A 99 18.72 5.62 -6.40
C PHE A 99 17.28 5.79 -5.93
N TRP A 100 16.41 6.09 -6.86
CA TRP A 100 14.97 6.21 -6.64
C TRP A 100 14.23 5.17 -7.47
N SER A 101 13.11 4.70 -6.98
CA SER A 101 12.15 3.97 -7.79
C SER A 101 10.80 4.70 -7.79
N LEU A 102 10.23 4.82 -8.98
CA LEU A 102 8.86 5.30 -9.19
C LEU A 102 8.03 4.12 -9.65
N ASN A 103 7.05 3.76 -8.85
CA ASN A 103 6.20 2.59 -9.04
C ASN A 103 4.76 3.04 -9.26
N SER A 104 4.08 2.42 -10.22
CA SER A 104 2.68 2.69 -10.55
C SER A 104 1.78 1.58 -10.05
N ALA A 105 0.71 1.96 -9.37
CA ALA A 105 -0.35 1.07 -8.93
C ALA A 105 -1.71 1.70 -9.25
N ARG A 106 -2.78 0.91 -9.17
CA ARG A 106 -4.16 1.37 -9.33
C ARG A 106 -5.03 0.77 -8.24
N ILE A 107 -5.92 1.59 -7.67
CA ILE A 107 -6.88 1.10 -6.68
C ILE A 107 -7.83 0.10 -7.34
N VAL A 108 -7.87 -1.10 -6.78
CA VAL A 108 -8.65 -2.25 -7.27
C VAL A 108 -10.04 -2.25 -6.64
N TYR A 109 -10.07 -2.04 -5.33
CA TYR A 109 -11.30 -2.02 -4.54
C TYR A 109 -11.16 -1.11 -3.31
N VAL A 110 -12.29 -0.70 -2.78
CA VAL A 110 -12.43 -0.07 -1.46
C VAL A 110 -13.33 -0.97 -0.61
N ILE A 111 -13.03 -1.09 0.67
CA ILE A 111 -13.80 -1.83 1.67
C ILE A 111 -14.41 -0.79 2.61
N GLU A 112 -15.71 -0.86 2.79
CA GLU A 112 -16.44 -0.10 3.79
C GLU A 112 -17.57 -1.00 4.30
N GLU A 113 -17.36 -1.63 5.46
CA GLU A 113 -18.24 -2.65 6.03
C GLU A 113 -18.61 -2.27 7.46
N SER A 114 -19.90 -2.35 7.79
CA SER A 114 -20.45 -2.11 9.11
C SER A 114 -21.08 -3.36 9.68
N GLY A 115 -20.88 -3.62 10.98
CA GLY A 115 -21.40 -4.81 11.66
C GLY A 115 -20.73 -5.04 13.01
N GLU A 116 -20.62 -6.28 13.44
CA GLU A 116 -19.87 -6.67 14.64
C GLU A 116 -18.37 -6.31 14.52
N VAL A 117 -17.85 -6.40 13.32
CA VAL A 117 -16.53 -5.88 12.98
C VAL A 117 -16.70 -4.82 11.88
N GLU A 118 -16.39 -3.58 12.21
CA GLU A 118 -16.34 -2.51 11.24
C GLU A 118 -15.02 -2.53 10.49
N ARG A 119 -15.06 -2.31 9.17
CA ARG A 119 -13.88 -2.32 8.33
C ARG A 119 -13.88 -1.15 7.37
N PHE A 120 -12.72 -0.50 7.28
CA PHE A 120 -12.43 0.44 6.23
C PHE A 120 -11.05 0.13 5.64
N GLY A 121 -10.95 0.10 4.32
CA GLY A 121 -9.68 -0.16 3.67
C GLY A 121 -9.76 -0.12 2.16
N PHE A 122 -8.63 -0.41 1.54
CA PHE A 122 -8.54 -0.52 0.09
C PHE A 122 -7.42 -1.47 -0.32
N GLY A 123 -7.50 -1.96 -1.54
CA GLY A 123 -6.41 -2.66 -2.20
C GLY A 123 -5.96 -1.92 -3.45
N TYR A 124 -4.65 -1.89 -3.68
CA TYR A 124 -4.10 -1.47 -4.95
C TYR A 124 -3.31 -2.59 -5.62
N GLY A 125 -3.42 -2.66 -6.94
CA GLY A 125 -2.70 -3.60 -7.77
C GLY A 125 -1.63 -2.92 -8.61
N THR A 126 -0.54 -3.62 -8.88
CA THR A 126 0.58 -3.11 -9.65
C THR A 126 0.27 -3.00 -11.13
N LEU A 127 0.76 -1.92 -11.75
CA LEU A 127 0.75 -1.70 -13.20
C LEU A 127 2.10 -2.10 -13.82
N PRO A 128 2.21 -2.27 -15.16
CA PRO A 128 3.43 -2.76 -15.81
C PRO A 128 4.72 -1.99 -15.47
N GLY A 129 4.62 -0.69 -15.16
CA GLY A 129 5.74 0.13 -14.73
C GLY A 129 6.23 -0.11 -13.30
N HIS A 130 5.59 -1.00 -12.54
CA HIS A 130 5.99 -1.41 -11.20
C HIS A 130 7.12 -2.45 -11.25
N GLY A 131 8.06 -2.40 -10.29
CA GLY A 131 9.16 -3.37 -10.19
C GLY A 131 8.73 -4.79 -9.81
N GLU A 132 7.59 -4.91 -9.16
CA GLU A 132 6.95 -6.17 -8.78
C GLU A 132 5.58 -6.28 -9.42
N ARG A 133 5.00 -7.48 -9.40
CA ARG A 133 3.62 -7.73 -9.77
C ARG A 133 2.88 -8.35 -8.59
N GLY A 134 1.68 -7.87 -8.33
CA GLY A 134 0.84 -8.32 -7.23
C GLY A 134 -0.05 -7.22 -6.69
N GLU A 135 -0.58 -7.44 -5.49
CA GLU A 135 -1.61 -6.61 -4.87
C GLU A 135 -1.31 -6.44 -3.39
N GLU A 136 -1.64 -5.28 -2.85
CA GLU A 136 -1.49 -4.97 -1.44
C GLU A 136 -2.78 -4.34 -0.91
N ARG A 137 -3.26 -4.85 0.23
CA ARG A 137 -4.41 -4.35 0.96
C ARG A 137 -3.97 -3.65 2.23
N PHE A 138 -4.55 -2.51 2.49
CA PHE A 138 -4.48 -1.77 3.74
C PHE A 138 -5.87 -1.73 4.37
N LEU A 139 -5.99 -2.19 5.61
CA LEU A 139 -7.27 -2.36 6.27
C LEU A 139 -7.22 -1.88 7.72
N VAL A 140 -8.21 -1.11 8.14
CA VAL A 140 -8.49 -0.79 9.54
C VAL A 140 -9.73 -1.58 9.94
N GLU A 141 -9.62 -2.30 11.05
CA GLU A 141 -10.72 -3.08 11.63
C GLU A 141 -10.97 -2.66 13.07
N TRP A 142 -12.22 -2.49 13.43
CA TRP A 142 -12.69 -2.33 14.81
C TRP A 142 -13.66 -3.45 15.16
N ASN A 143 -13.24 -4.32 16.06
CA ASN A 143 -14.09 -5.38 16.60
C ASN A 143 -14.85 -4.83 17.82
N ARG A 144 -16.18 -4.72 17.72
CA ARG A 144 -17.06 -4.15 18.75
C ARG A 144 -17.19 -5.02 19.99
N GLU A 145 -16.96 -6.32 19.89
CA GLU A 145 -17.04 -7.25 21.01
C GLU A 145 -15.93 -7.03 22.05
N ASN A 146 -14.69 -6.85 21.56
CA ASN A 146 -13.51 -6.63 22.41
C ASN A 146 -12.95 -5.22 22.35
N ASP A 147 -13.63 -4.33 21.63
CA ASP A 147 -13.35 -2.89 21.45
C ASP A 147 -12.00 -2.58 20.80
N LEU A 148 -11.29 -3.57 20.25
CA LEU A 148 -9.96 -3.42 19.71
C LEU A 148 -9.98 -2.88 18.28
N VAL A 149 -9.12 -1.88 18.02
CA VAL A 149 -8.85 -1.34 16.68
C VAL A 149 -7.50 -1.80 16.18
N HIS A 150 -7.47 -2.36 14.98
CA HIS A 150 -6.25 -2.85 14.35
C HIS A 150 -6.03 -2.26 12.96
N TYR A 151 -4.77 -2.13 12.59
CA TYR A 151 -4.34 -1.93 11.20
C TYR A 151 -3.70 -3.21 10.67
N ASP A 152 -4.18 -3.69 9.53
CA ASP A 152 -3.74 -4.91 8.86
C ASP A 152 -3.23 -4.58 7.46
N VAL A 153 -2.08 -5.12 7.11
CA VAL A 153 -1.51 -5.06 5.77
C VAL A 153 -1.37 -6.48 5.26
N PHE A 154 -1.96 -6.74 4.11
CA PHE A 154 -1.83 -8.01 3.40
C PHE A 154 -1.34 -7.74 1.98
N ALA A 155 -0.26 -8.39 1.59
CA ALA A 155 0.27 -8.28 0.25
C ALA A 155 0.66 -9.65 -0.31
N PHE A 156 0.47 -9.81 -1.61
CA PHE A 156 1.11 -10.88 -2.36
C PHE A 156 1.86 -10.29 -3.54
N SER A 157 3.12 -10.66 -3.70
CA SER A 157 3.95 -10.13 -4.77
C SER A 157 4.98 -11.13 -5.28
N ARG A 158 5.46 -10.88 -6.50
CA ARG A 158 6.62 -11.55 -7.10
C ARG A 158 7.35 -10.58 -8.03
N PRO A 159 8.64 -10.82 -8.35
CA PRO A 159 9.36 -9.99 -9.31
C PRO A 159 8.62 -9.90 -10.64
N ASN A 160 8.53 -8.69 -11.20
CA ASN A 160 7.87 -8.46 -12.48
C ASN A 160 8.72 -8.92 -13.69
N HIS A 161 10.04 -9.09 -13.50
CA HIS A 161 10.95 -9.48 -14.56
C HIS A 161 11.98 -10.52 -14.06
N PRO A 162 12.33 -11.56 -14.85
CA PRO A 162 13.33 -12.57 -14.45
C PRO A 162 14.69 -12.00 -14.04
N LEU A 163 15.14 -10.92 -14.68
CA LEU A 163 16.38 -10.22 -14.34
C LEU A 163 16.36 -9.52 -12.98
N ALA A 164 15.18 -9.42 -12.34
CA ALA A 164 15.07 -8.86 -10.98
C ALA A 164 15.41 -9.88 -9.88
N TRP A 165 15.54 -11.17 -10.19
CA TRP A 165 15.82 -12.23 -9.21
C TRP A 165 17.11 -12.05 -8.41
N PRO A 166 18.25 -11.63 -9.00
CA PRO A 166 19.48 -11.41 -8.20
C PRO A 166 19.32 -10.31 -7.15
N GLY A 167 18.50 -9.29 -7.42
CA GLY A 167 18.17 -8.21 -6.47
C GLY A 167 17.05 -8.52 -5.48
N TYR A 168 16.40 -9.67 -5.62
CA TYR A 168 15.19 -10.01 -4.86
C TYR A 168 15.39 -10.03 -3.33
N PRO A 169 16.50 -10.52 -2.76
CA PRO A 169 16.73 -10.42 -1.31
C PRO A 169 16.69 -8.98 -0.78
N LEU A 170 17.21 -8.01 -1.55
CA LEU A 170 17.14 -6.59 -1.20
C LEU A 170 15.70 -6.08 -1.28
N VAL A 171 14.96 -6.45 -2.33
CA VAL A 171 13.55 -6.10 -2.46
C VAL A 171 12.75 -6.62 -1.26
N ARG A 172 12.96 -7.87 -0.84
CA ARG A 172 12.33 -8.46 0.35
C ARG A 172 12.68 -7.71 1.64
N ALA A 173 13.93 -7.25 1.79
CA ALA A 173 14.31 -6.43 2.93
C ALA A 173 13.58 -5.07 2.95
N LEU A 174 13.41 -4.45 1.77
CA LEU A 174 12.68 -3.18 1.62
C LEU A 174 11.18 -3.35 1.89
N GLN A 175 10.56 -4.44 1.47
CA GLN A 175 9.15 -4.75 1.76
C GLN A 175 8.92 -4.92 3.26
N ARG A 176 9.77 -5.70 3.95
CA ARG A 176 9.70 -5.86 5.42
C ARG A 176 9.91 -4.53 6.14
N ARG A 177 10.83 -3.69 5.64
CA ARG A 177 11.03 -2.35 6.17
C ARG A 177 9.78 -1.48 5.98
N PHE A 178 9.21 -1.49 4.78
CA PHE A 178 7.98 -0.74 4.49
C PHE A 178 6.86 -1.13 5.44
N ALA A 179 6.58 -2.42 5.58
CA ALA A 179 5.51 -2.90 6.45
C ALA A 179 5.71 -2.51 7.93
N ARG A 180 6.95 -2.57 8.44
CA ARG A 180 7.25 -2.12 9.79
C ARG A 180 7.05 -0.61 9.95
N ASP A 181 7.60 0.18 9.02
CA ASP A 181 7.59 1.63 9.08
C ASP A 181 6.15 2.17 8.85
N SER A 182 5.36 1.55 7.96
CA SER A 182 3.95 1.81 7.71
C SER A 182 3.09 1.61 8.97
N LYS A 183 3.28 0.50 9.70
CA LYS A 183 2.60 0.26 10.98
C LYS A 183 2.92 1.37 11.99
N THR A 184 4.20 1.73 12.10
CA THR A 184 4.63 2.80 13.01
C THR A 184 4.04 4.16 12.62
N ALA A 185 3.90 4.43 11.32
CA ALA A 185 3.28 5.66 10.82
C ALA A 185 1.80 5.73 11.20
N MET A 186 1.06 4.63 11.05
CA MET A 186 -0.36 4.56 11.44
C MET A 186 -0.55 4.72 12.95
N VAL A 187 0.24 4.04 13.77
CA VAL A 187 0.22 4.22 15.23
C VAL A 187 0.45 5.68 15.61
N ARG A 188 1.45 6.34 15.00
CA ARG A 188 1.74 7.76 15.27
C ARG A 188 0.63 8.68 14.78
N ALA A 189 0.01 8.39 13.65
CA ALA A 189 -1.06 9.21 13.10
C ALA A 189 -2.28 9.23 14.04
N VAL A 190 -2.68 8.07 14.57
CA VAL A 190 -3.78 7.93 15.51
C VAL A 190 -3.43 8.61 16.86
N ALA A 191 -2.25 8.33 17.43
CA ALA A 191 -1.84 8.86 18.74
C ALA A 191 -1.68 10.41 18.78
N ARG A 192 -1.42 11.07 17.66
CA ARG A 192 -1.30 12.53 17.57
C ARG A 192 -2.63 13.26 17.48
N SER A 193 -3.69 12.54 17.22
CA SER A 193 -5.03 13.09 17.01
C SER A 193 -5.95 12.86 18.23
N ILE A 194 -5.46 12.14 19.25
CA ILE A 194 -6.05 12.01 20.59
C ILE A 194 -5.47 13.12 21.48
#